data_d6aeeb9617d9df19c2e0f2c7b5bfc9ac
#
_entry.id   d6aeeb9617d9df19c2e0f2c7b5bfc9ac
#
_cell.length_a   1.000
_cell.length_b   1.000
_cell.length_c   1.000
_cell.angle_alpha   90.00
_cell.angle_beta   90.00
_cell.angle_gamma   90.00
#
_symmetry.space_group_name_H-M   'P 1'
#
loop_
_entity.id
_entity.type
_entity.pdbx_description
1 polymer ?
#
loop_
_entity_poly.entity_id
_entity_poly.type
_entity_poly.pdbx_seq_one_letter_code
_entity_poly.pdbx_strand_id
1 'polypeptide(L)'
;MATVPDHVLESVDELLTTIEREHSVSVALAVARGSRAWGAASPASDYDVGFVFVSEDLRRYAHLETPPTTIHEDAESDGIELQGWDVRTFAQLLADSNDGAICLLRSPIRYRTAYDPTDLAEYIERTYNPMDLYHAWRGIATSNYRKYISHHLVSTDDELVPILEVLEDDAYVVETDDGTTTIMASDERFAETQTKPTVKRNLTICRAAMSARYLKAIGERGEHDLPALEFETFLTEQAPAVFDAERIERARELLERKRAGEGTAEIGDAVGRKFAHPPREIDPEIHAREGPDTVRLDEFVDELIAAIR
;
A
#
# COMPACT_ATOMS: atom_id res chain seq x y z
N MET A 1 -0.96 -10.54 18.33
CA MET A 1 -1.98 -9.93 17.43
C MET A 1 -3.05 -9.25 18.27
N ALA A 2 -3.40 -8.00 17.98
CA ALA A 2 -4.54 -7.36 18.63
C ALA A 2 -5.83 -8.04 18.12
N THR A 3 -6.62 -8.58 19.03
CA THR A 3 -7.91 -9.20 18.70
C THR A 3 -8.86 -8.09 18.23
N VAL A 4 -9.53 -8.28 17.12
CA VAL A 4 -10.59 -7.36 16.66
C VAL A 4 -11.74 -7.48 17.63
N PRO A 5 -12.29 -6.37 18.13
CA PRO A 5 -13.46 -6.41 19.05
C PRO A 5 -14.69 -7.02 18.36
N ASP A 6 -15.50 -7.77 19.12
CA ASP A 6 -16.67 -8.47 18.57
C ASP A 6 -17.66 -7.52 17.88
N HIS A 7 -17.91 -6.33 18.45
CA HIS A 7 -18.80 -5.34 17.84
C HIS A 7 -18.30 -4.85 16.46
N VAL A 8 -16.97 -4.81 16.24
CA VAL A 8 -16.41 -4.45 14.92
C VAL A 8 -16.60 -5.58 13.93
N LEU A 9 -16.44 -6.84 14.37
CA LEU A 9 -16.72 -8.00 13.54
C LEU A 9 -18.19 -8.01 13.07
N GLU A 10 -19.11 -7.71 14.00
CA GLU A 10 -20.55 -7.60 13.70
C GLU A 10 -20.83 -6.46 12.73
N SER A 11 -20.29 -5.24 12.98
CA SER A 11 -20.48 -4.10 12.08
C SER A 11 -19.92 -4.36 10.69
N VAL A 12 -18.72 -4.95 10.57
CA VAL A 12 -18.15 -5.30 9.27
C VAL A 12 -19.03 -6.31 8.53
N ASP A 13 -19.54 -7.34 9.21
CA ASP A 13 -20.38 -8.35 8.59
C ASP A 13 -21.74 -7.77 8.11
N GLU A 14 -22.36 -6.88 8.87
CA GLU A 14 -23.56 -6.15 8.49
C GLU A 14 -23.34 -5.26 7.25
N LEU A 15 -22.21 -4.53 7.20
CA LEU A 15 -21.82 -3.70 6.06
C LEU A 15 -21.58 -4.56 4.81
N LEU A 16 -20.84 -5.66 4.93
CA LEU A 16 -20.61 -6.59 3.83
C LEU A 16 -21.95 -7.18 3.30
N THR A 17 -22.87 -7.55 4.19
CA THR A 17 -24.19 -8.05 3.82
C THR A 17 -25.02 -6.98 3.10
N THR A 18 -24.88 -5.72 3.49
CA THR A 18 -25.54 -4.59 2.81
C THR A 18 -24.97 -4.39 1.41
N ILE A 19 -23.64 -4.43 1.26
CA ILE A 19 -22.95 -4.36 -0.04
C ILE A 19 -23.44 -5.49 -0.97
N GLU A 20 -23.50 -6.72 -0.46
CA GLU A 20 -23.97 -7.88 -1.25
C GLU A 20 -25.35 -7.64 -1.81
N ARG A 21 -26.28 -7.18 -0.98
CA ARG A 21 -27.66 -6.89 -1.39
C ARG A 21 -27.77 -5.73 -2.38
N GLU A 22 -27.03 -4.63 -2.15
CA GLU A 22 -27.16 -3.41 -2.94
C GLU A 22 -26.50 -3.53 -4.32
N HIS A 23 -25.40 -4.28 -4.38
CA HIS A 23 -24.65 -4.48 -5.62
C HIS A 23 -24.94 -5.80 -6.33
N SER A 24 -25.76 -6.69 -5.73
CA SER A 24 -26.02 -8.05 -6.25
C SER A 24 -24.71 -8.82 -6.49
N VAL A 25 -23.89 -8.87 -5.45
CA VAL A 25 -22.60 -9.57 -5.42
C VAL A 25 -22.54 -10.51 -4.23
N SER A 26 -21.58 -11.44 -4.25
CA SER A 26 -21.24 -12.30 -3.11
C SER A 26 -19.79 -12.04 -2.70
N VAL A 27 -19.55 -11.80 -1.42
CA VAL A 27 -18.22 -11.56 -0.86
C VAL A 27 -17.56 -12.88 -0.47
N ALA A 28 -16.46 -13.23 -1.13
CA ALA A 28 -15.75 -14.47 -0.91
C ALA A 28 -14.68 -14.39 0.19
N LEU A 29 -14.06 -13.23 0.31
CA LEU A 29 -12.98 -12.96 1.26
C LEU A 29 -13.07 -11.52 1.73
N ALA A 30 -12.97 -11.28 3.05
CA ALA A 30 -12.81 -9.94 3.61
C ALA A 30 -11.76 -9.95 4.72
N VAL A 31 -10.80 -9.04 4.65
CA VAL A 31 -9.63 -9.00 5.53
C VAL A 31 -9.28 -7.57 5.95
N ALA A 32 -8.52 -7.43 7.03
CA ALA A 32 -7.96 -6.14 7.38
C ALA A 32 -6.90 -5.69 6.36
N ARG A 33 -6.90 -4.40 6.07
CA ARG A 33 -5.87 -3.69 5.30
C ARG A 33 -5.17 -2.64 6.17
N GLY A 34 -4.35 -1.83 5.53
CA GLY A 34 -3.74 -0.67 6.16
C GLY A 34 -2.95 -1.01 7.43
N SER A 35 -2.98 -0.12 8.39
CA SER A 35 -2.16 -0.20 9.60
C SER A 35 -2.42 -1.44 10.47
N ARG A 36 -3.63 -2.01 10.41
CA ARG A 36 -3.98 -3.22 11.16
C ARG A 36 -3.34 -4.46 10.55
N ALA A 37 -3.33 -4.57 9.23
CA ALA A 37 -2.73 -5.71 8.53
C ALA A 37 -1.21 -5.80 8.76
N TRP A 38 -0.52 -4.67 8.85
CA TRP A 38 0.94 -4.63 9.01
C TRP A 38 1.39 -4.26 10.43
N GLY A 39 0.47 -4.37 11.41
CA GLY A 39 0.80 -4.32 12.82
C GLY A 39 1.16 -2.93 13.37
N ALA A 40 0.73 -1.83 12.69
CA ALA A 40 1.03 -0.45 13.11
C ALA A 40 -0.21 0.29 13.64
N ALA A 41 -1.31 -0.40 13.86
CA ALA A 41 -2.52 0.23 14.36
C ALA A 41 -2.38 0.67 15.82
N SER A 42 -2.96 1.82 16.13
CA SER A 42 -3.27 2.26 17.50
C SER A 42 -4.75 1.96 17.82
N PRO A 43 -5.17 2.07 19.08
CA PRO A 43 -6.59 1.94 19.43
C PRO A 43 -7.52 2.89 18.67
N ALA A 44 -7.03 4.06 18.27
CA ALA A 44 -7.76 5.07 17.50
C ALA A 44 -7.57 4.96 15.97
N SER A 45 -6.96 3.87 15.48
CA SER A 45 -6.82 3.65 14.05
C SER A 45 -8.12 3.13 13.44
N ASP A 46 -8.48 3.63 12.27
CA ASP A 46 -9.60 3.16 11.48
C ASP A 46 -9.49 1.66 11.15
N TYR A 47 -10.61 1.05 10.77
CA TYR A 47 -10.69 -0.33 10.30
C TYR A 47 -10.79 -0.33 8.78
N ASP A 48 -9.62 -0.37 8.11
CA ASP A 48 -9.54 -0.53 6.66
C ASP A 48 -9.84 -1.99 6.30
N VAL A 49 -10.96 -2.27 5.65
CA VAL A 49 -11.39 -3.61 5.22
C VAL A 49 -11.23 -3.75 3.71
N GLY A 50 -10.45 -4.74 3.30
CA GLY A 50 -10.35 -5.14 1.89
C GLY A 50 -11.18 -6.38 1.64
N PHE A 51 -11.92 -6.43 0.53
CA PHE A 51 -12.70 -7.61 0.20
C PHE A 51 -12.65 -7.97 -1.29
N VAL A 52 -12.90 -9.25 -1.58
CA VAL A 52 -13.01 -9.78 -2.95
C VAL A 52 -14.43 -10.29 -3.15
N PHE A 53 -15.05 -9.88 -4.24
CA PHE A 53 -16.43 -10.21 -4.55
C PHE A 53 -16.63 -10.74 -5.97
N VAL A 54 -17.75 -11.40 -6.20
CA VAL A 54 -18.21 -11.92 -7.49
C VAL A 54 -19.65 -11.48 -7.73
N SER A 55 -19.99 -11.14 -8.96
CA SER A 55 -21.40 -10.90 -9.33
C SER A 55 -22.24 -12.17 -9.17
N GLU A 56 -23.42 -12.07 -8.56
CA GLU A 56 -24.38 -13.18 -8.45
C GLU A 56 -24.81 -13.72 -9.82
N ASP A 57 -24.99 -12.84 -10.80
CA ASP A 57 -25.24 -13.23 -12.20
C ASP A 57 -23.94 -13.18 -13.02
N LEU A 58 -23.27 -14.33 -13.16
CA LEU A 58 -22.04 -14.44 -13.93
C LEU A 58 -22.16 -14.05 -15.41
N ARG A 59 -23.37 -14.07 -15.99
CA ARG A 59 -23.58 -13.64 -17.38
C ARG A 59 -23.27 -12.16 -17.58
N ARG A 60 -23.35 -11.36 -16.51
CA ARG A 60 -23.00 -9.93 -16.54
C ARG A 60 -21.56 -9.68 -16.98
N TYR A 61 -20.64 -10.63 -16.74
CA TYR A 61 -19.27 -10.51 -17.22
C TYR A 61 -19.13 -10.55 -18.76
N ALA A 62 -20.16 -11.04 -19.45
CA ALA A 62 -20.22 -11.05 -20.93
C ALA A 62 -21.18 -9.97 -21.50
N HIS A 63 -21.83 -9.18 -20.65
CA HIS A 63 -22.72 -8.11 -21.08
C HIS A 63 -21.95 -6.83 -21.41
N LEU A 64 -22.59 -5.88 -22.12
CA LEU A 64 -22.04 -4.54 -22.35
C LEU A 64 -21.88 -3.76 -21.05
N GLU A 65 -22.82 -3.94 -20.12
CA GLU A 65 -22.75 -3.41 -18.77
C GLU A 65 -22.22 -4.51 -17.84
N THR A 66 -20.92 -4.48 -17.61
CA THR A 66 -20.22 -5.42 -16.71
C THR A 66 -20.50 -5.10 -15.24
N PRO A 67 -20.25 -6.03 -14.31
CA PRO A 67 -20.25 -5.73 -12.88
C PRO A 67 -19.25 -4.63 -12.53
N PRO A 68 -19.42 -3.90 -11.40
CA PRO A 68 -18.41 -2.96 -10.94
C PRO A 68 -17.08 -3.69 -10.70
N THR A 69 -15.98 -3.05 -11.09
CA THR A 69 -14.64 -3.59 -10.84
C THR A 69 -14.15 -3.33 -9.42
N THR A 70 -14.72 -2.30 -8.79
CA THR A 70 -14.38 -1.88 -7.41
C THR A 70 -15.65 -1.36 -6.74
N ILE A 71 -15.82 -1.68 -5.46
CA ILE A 71 -16.86 -1.14 -4.58
C ILE A 71 -16.14 -0.42 -3.42
N HIS A 72 -16.59 0.78 -3.11
CA HIS A 72 -16.14 1.57 -1.96
C HIS A 72 -17.34 1.93 -1.09
N GLU A 73 -17.22 1.67 0.20
CA GLU A 73 -18.18 2.09 1.21
C GLU A 73 -17.44 2.67 2.42
N ASP A 74 -17.94 3.77 2.92
CA ASP A 74 -17.38 4.48 4.05
C ASP A 74 -18.45 4.62 5.15
N ALA A 75 -18.23 3.93 6.27
CA ALA A 75 -19.08 4.03 7.45
C ALA A 75 -18.40 4.98 8.47
N GLU A 76 -18.42 6.29 8.17
CA GLU A 76 -17.77 7.34 8.97
C GLU A 76 -18.11 7.25 10.47
N SER A 77 -19.33 6.80 10.84
CA SER A 77 -19.77 6.70 12.22
C SER A 77 -18.95 5.70 13.05
N ASP A 78 -18.42 4.65 12.41
CA ASP A 78 -17.77 3.52 13.08
C ASP A 78 -16.26 3.44 12.79
N GLY A 79 -15.74 4.38 11.98
CA GLY A 79 -14.35 4.39 11.54
C GLY A 79 -14.00 3.14 10.72
N ILE A 80 -14.97 2.60 9.94
CA ILE A 80 -14.80 1.44 9.08
C ILE A 80 -14.85 1.92 7.62
N GLU A 81 -13.79 1.65 6.88
CA GLU A 81 -13.69 1.90 5.44
C GLU A 81 -13.57 0.56 4.71
N LEU A 82 -14.46 0.31 3.73
CA LEU A 82 -14.47 -0.92 2.94
C LEU A 82 -14.09 -0.63 1.49
N GLN A 83 -13.14 -1.38 0.98
CA GLN A 83 -12.77 -1.36 -0.43
C GLN A 83 -12.69 -2.78 -0.96
N GLY A 84 -13.53 -3.08 -1.95
CA GLY A 84 -13.57 -4.39 -2.59
C GLY A 84 -13.13 -4.36 -4.05
N TRP A 85 -12.58 -5.46 -4.52
CA TRP A 85 -12.31 -5.71 -5.92
C TRP A 85 -13.13 -6.89 -6.43
N ASP A 86 -13.65 -6.73 -7.63
CA ASP A 86 -14.18 -7.87 -8.37
C ASP A 86 -13.10 -8.95 -8.55
N VAL A 87 -13.48 -10.21 -8.55
CA VAL A 87 -12.54 -11.34 -8.62
C VAL A 87 -11.61 -11.27 -9.82
N ARG A 88 -12.09 -10.83 -10.99
CA ARG A 88 -11.26 -10.71 -12.20
C ARG A 88 -10.26 -9.55 -12.06
N THR A 89 -10.72 -8.42 -11.52
CA THR A 89 -9.84 -7.29 -11.20
C THR A 89 -8.77 -7.70 -10.18
N PHE A 90 -9.16 -8.45 -9.15
CA PHE A 90 -8.23 -8.95 -8.15
C PHE A 90 -7.20 -9.92 -8.74
N ALA A 91 -7.64 -10.87 -9.60
CA ALA A 91 -6.75 -11.78 -10.32
C ALA A 91 -5.75 -11.02 -11.22
N GLN A 92 -6.24 -9.98 -11.94
CA GLN A 92 -5.36 -9.13 -12.75
C GLN A 92 -4.34 -8.37 -11.90
N LEU A 93 -4.75 -7.80 -10.76
CA LEU A 93 -3.83 -7.14 -9.83
C LEU A 93 -2.77 -8.11 -9.29
N LEU A 94 -3.12 -9.38 -9.05
CA LEU A 94 -2.14 -10.41 -8.67
C LEU A 94 -1.18 -10.73 -9.81
N ALA A 95 -1.67 -10.86 -11.06
CA ALA A 95 -0.82 -11.05 -12.24
C ALA A 95 0.20 -9.92 -12.39
N ASP A 96 -0.21 -8.69 -12.11
CA ASP A 96 0.62 -7.48 -12.15
C ASP A 96 1.49 -7.31 -10.87
N SER A 97 1.50 -8.29 -9.98
CA SER A 97 2.24 -8.24 -8.70
C SER A 97 1.94 -6.97 -7.88
N ASN A 98 0.68 -6.56 -7.84
CA ASN A 98 0.24 -5.36 -7.15
C ASN A 98 0.37 -5.50 -5.63
N ASP A 99 1.00 -4.52 -4.97
CA ASP A 99 1.22 -4.49 -3.51
C ASP A 99 -0.09 -4.67 -2.71
N GLY A 100 -1.15 -3.95 -3.09
CA GLY A 100 -2.44 -4.00 -2.37
C GLY A 100 -3.10 -5.38 -2.42
N ALA A 101 -3.05 -6.05 -3.59
CA ALA A 101 -3.60 -7.39 -3.76
C ALA A 101 -2.78 -8.45 -3.01
N ILE A 102 -1.46 -8.38 -3.09
CA ILE A 102 -0.56 -9.26 -2.35
C ILE A 102 -0.73 -9.07 -0.83
N CYS A 103 -0.82 -7.83 -0.36
CA CYS A 103 -1.07 -7.53 1.05
C CYS A 103 -2.42 -8.06 1.53
N LEU A 104 -3.47 -8.00 0.69
CA LEU A 104 -4.79 -8.52 1.03
C LEU A 104 -4.74 -10.04 1.26
N LEU A 105 -4.11 -10.80 0.37
CA LEU A 105 -3.94 -12.26 0.54
C LEU A 105 -3.20 -12.63 1.82
N ARG A 106 -2.19 -11.86 2.18
CA ARG A 106 -1.30 -12.11 3.32
C ARG A 106 -1.81 -11.56 4.64
N SER A 107 -2.98 -10.87 4.65
CA SER A 107 -3.51 -10.27 5.87
C SER A 107 -3.81 -11.34 6.93
N PRO A 108 -3.29 -11.15 8.17
CA PRO A 108 -3.51 -12.11 9.24
C PRO A 108 -4.89 -11.97 9.91
N ILE A 109 -5.62 -10.87 9.64
CA ILE A 109 -6.93 -10.59 10.23
C ILE A 109 -7.99 -10.80 9.15
N ARG A 110 -8.85 -11.79 9.35
CA ARG A 110 -9.91 -12.18 8.43
C ARG A 110 -11.27 -11.88 9.06
N TYR A 111 -12.13 -11.13 8.37
CA TYR A 111 -13.51 -10.82 8.77
C TYR A 111 -14.50 -11.82 8.19
N ARG A 112 -14.34 -12.17 6.92
CA ARG A 112 -15.16 -13.18 6.24
C ARG A 112 -14.28 -14.05 5.34
N THR A 113 -14.50 -15.37 5.38
CA THR A 113 -13.70 -16.33 4.63
C THR A 113 -14.62 -17.42 4.08
N ALA A 114 -15.23 -17.20 2.90
CA ALA A 114 -15.89 -18.24 2.13
C ALA A 114 -14.88 -19.00 1.25
N TYR A 115 -13.79 -18.33 0.85
CA TYR A 115 -12.65 -18.91 0.14
C TYR A 115 -11.39 -18.83 1.02
N ASP A 116 -10.68 -19.95 1.21
CA ASP A 116 -9.38 -19.93 1.93
C ASP A 116 -8.25 -19.52 0.97
N PRO A 117 -7.64 -18.34 1.16
CA PRO A 117 -6.61 -17.83 0.25
C PRO A 117 -5.21 -18.41 0.49
N THR A 118 -5.01 -19.36 1.40
CA THR A 118 -3.69 -19.82 1.86
C THR A 118 -2.84 -20.35 0.71
N ASP A 119 -3.37 -21.28 -0.09
CA ASP A 119 -2.62 -21.88 -1.21
C ASP A 119 -2.28 -20.85 -2.29
N LEU A 120 -3.21 -19.92 -2.55
CA LEU A 120 -2.97 -18.83 -3.49
C LEU A 120 -1.90 -17.85 -2.96
N ALA A 121 -1.92 -17.52 -1.68
CA ALA A 121 -0.91 -16.65 -1.06
C ALA A 121 0.49 -17.25 -1.18
N GLU A 122 0.65 -18.56 -0.88
CA GLU A 122 1.92 -19.28 -1.05
C GLU A 122 2.38 -19.33 -2.51
N TYR A 123 1.43 -19.51 -3.44
CA TYR A 123 1.74 -19.48 -4.87
C TYR A 123 2.25 -18.10 -5.30
N ILE A 124 1.57 -17.04 -4.92
CA ILE A 124 1.95 -15.66 -5.24
C ILE A 124 3.31 -15.31 -4.63
N GLU A 125 3.59 -15.70 -3.39
CA GLU A 125 4.90 -15.48 -2.75
C GLU A 125 6.08 -16.10 -3.53
N ARG A 126 5.83 -17.22 -4.23
CA ARG A 126 6.84 -17.87 -5.06
C ARG A 126 6.95 -17.33 -6.48
N THR A 127 5.90 -16.72 -7.01
CA THR A 127 5.78 -16.39 -8.44
C THR A 127 5.68 -14.90 -8.76
N TYR A 128 5.47 -14.03 -7.76
CA TYR A 128 5.37 -12.60 -8.00
C TYR A 128 6.59 -12.05 -8.78
N ASN A 129 6.42 -10.94 -9.48
CA ASN A 129 7.51 -10.24 -10.15
C ASN A 129 8.16 -9.22 -9.20
N PRO A 130 9.39 -9.46 -8.71
CA PRO A 130 10.06 -8.55 -7.79
C PRO A 130 10.30 -7.14 -8.35
N MET A 131 10.48 -7.03 -9.67
CA MET A 131 10.71 -5.74 -10.32
C MET A 131 9.46 -4.85 -10.27
N ASP A 132 8.29 -5.41 -10.57
CA ASP A 132 7.02 -4.66 -10.54
C ASP A 132 6.69 -4.21 -9.12
N LEU A 133 6.84 -5.11 -8.14
CA LEU A 133 6.61 -4.79 -6.73
C LEU A 133 7.63 -3.77 -6.20
N TYR A 134 8.89 -3.85 -6.62
CA TYR A 134 9.91 -2.83 -6.32
C TYR A 134 9.47 -1.45 -6.78
N HIS A 135 9.02 -1.35 -8.05
CA HIS A 135 8.59 -0.07 -8.60
C HIS A 135 7.32 0.46 -7.93
N ALA A 136 6.39 -0.41 -7.55
CA ALA A 136 5.21 -0.03 -6.78
C ALA A 136 5.61 0.59 -5.43
N TRP A 137 6.45 -0.08 -4.63
CA TRP A 137 6.89 0.46 -3.33
C TRP A 137 7.77 1.69 -3.45
N ARG A 138 8.65 1.73 -4.46
CA ARG A 138 9.40 2.94 -4.77
C ARG A 138 8.45 4.11 -5.08
N GLY A 139 7.43 3.88 -5.89
CA GLY A 139 6.39 4.87 -6.21
C GLY A 139 5.68 5.37 -4.96
N ILE A 140 5.24 4.47 -4.07
CA ILE A 140 4.61 4.81 -2.78
C ILE A 140 5.55 5.68 -1.94
N ALA A 141 6.82 5.29 -1.78
CA ALA A 141 7.77 6.03 -0.97
C ALA A 141 8.02 7.44 -1.53
N THR A 142 8.33 7.55 -2.83
CA THR A 142 8.69 8.82 -3.46
C THR A 142 7.52 9.80 -3.57
N SER A 143 6.33 9.31 -3.96
CA SER A 143 5.15 10.16 -4.09
C SER A 143 4.65 10.67 -2.72
N ASN A 144 4.63 9.79 -1.70
CA ASN A 144 4.26 10.23 -0.35
C ASN A 144 5.30 11.19 0.25
N TYR A 145 6.60 10.97 0.01
CA TYR A 145 7.63 11.90 0.46
C TYR A 145 7.42 13.28 -0.17
N ARG A 146 7.25 13.34 -1.50
CA ARG A 146 6.98 14.59 -2.21
C ARG A 146 5.73 15.30 -1.70
N LYS A 147 4.65 14.55 -1.51
CA LYS A 147 3.35 15.12 -1.13
C LYS A 147 3.27 15.57 0.32
N TYR A 148 3.96 14.89 1.25
CA TYR A 148 3.72 15.09 2.68
C TYR A 148 4.92 15.53 3.50
N ILE A 149 6.15 15.30 3.01
CA ILE A 149 7.37 15.59 3.76
C ILE A 149 8.16 16.70 3.10
N SER A 150 8.43 16.58 1.78
CA SER A 150 9.23 17.60 1.13
C SER A 150 8.44 18.89 0.99
N HIS A 151 9.08 19.98 1.31
CA HIS A 151 8.58 21.30 1.01
C HIS A 151 8.52 21.47 -0.52
N HIS A 152 7.41 21.98 -1.07
CA HIS A 152 7.24 22.07 -2.51
C HIS A 152 6.33 23.23 -2.92
N LEU A 153 6.46 23.64 -4.18
CA LEU A 153 5.50 24.49 -4.85
C LEU A 153 4.51 23.64 -5.64
N VAL A 154 3.29 24.12 -5.78
CA VAL A 154 2.29 23.56 -6.70
C VAL A 154 2.11 24.54 -7.83
N SER A 155 2.29 24.07 -9.06
CA SER A 155 2.01 24.89 -10.25
C SER A 155 0.50 25.02 -10.49
N THR A 156 0.11 25.96 -11.37
CA THR A 156 -1.30 26.11 -11.82
C THR A 156 -1.84 24.87 -12.54
N ASP A 157 -0.96 23.99 -12.98
CA ASP A 157 -1.30 22.71 -13.64
C ASP A 157 -1.25 21.51 -12.65
N ASP A 158 -1.29 21.78 -11.34
CA ASP A 158 -1.21 20.82 -10.24
C ASP A 158 0.10 19.99 -10.19
N GLU A 159 1.17 20.47 -10.81
CA GLU A 159 2.48 19.84 -10.73
C GLU A 159 3.18 20.17 -9.41
N LEU A 160 3.76 19.15 -8.78
CA LEU A 160 4.54 19.29 -7.54
C LEU A 160 6.00 19.56 -7.88
N VAL A 161 6.50 20.73 -7.48
CA VAL A 161 7.88 21.17 -7.72
C VAL A 161 8.62 21.24 -6.37
N PRO A 162 9.50 20.24 -6.06
CA PRO A 162 10.17 20.19 -4.76
C PRO A 162 11.11 21.36 -4.54
N ILE A 163 10.98 22.04 -3.39
CA ILE A 163 11.90 23.07 -2.93
C ILE A 163 13.14 22.38 -2.33
N LEU A 164 14.30 22.74 -2.85
CA LEU A 164 15.60 22.28 -2.35
C LEU A 164 16.18 23.23 -1.33
N GLU A 165 16.01 24.54 -1.57
CA GLU A 165 16.56 25.61 -0.75
C GLU A 165 15.64 26.83 -0.83
N VAL A 166 15.49 27.52 0.30
CA VAL A 166 14.82 28.83 0.38
C VAL A 166 15.89 29.90 0.46
N LEU A 167 15.89 30.83 -0.49
CA LEU A 167 16.86 31.91 -0.56
C LEU A 167 16.39 33.14 0.23
N GLU A 168 17.33 33.99 0.66
CA GLU A 168 17.03 35.20 1.45
C GLU A 168 16.17 36.25 0.71
N ASP A 169 16.10 36.17 -0.63
CA ASP A 169 15.39 37.12 -1.50
C ASP A 169 13.95 36.68 -1.85
N ASP A 170 13.28 35.91 -0.98
CA ASP A 170 11.95 35.31 -1.25
C ASP A 170 11.93 34.52 -2.56
N ALA A 171 12.94 33.69 -2.77
CA ALA A 171 13.04 32.83 -3.93
C ALA A 171 13.32 31.38 -3.48
N TYR A 172 12.90 30.44 -4.29
CA TYR A 172 13.07 28.99 -4.06
C TYR A 172 13.96 28.38 -5.12
N VAL A 173 15.00 27.67 -4.70
CA VAL A 173 15.70 26.73 -5.59
C VAL A 173 14.89 25.44 -5.62
N VAL A 174 14.43 25.05 -6.78
CA VAL A 174 13.53 23.91 -6.97
C VAL A 174 14.13 22.88 -7.90
N GLU A 175 13.67 21.62 -7.72
CA GLU A 175 14.03 20.51 -8.59
C GLU A 175 13.05 20.43 -9.77
N THR A 176 13.58 20.30 -10.98
CA THR A 176 12.81 20.08 -12.21
C THR A 176 13.36 18.83 -12.93
N ASP A 177 12.66 18.33 -13.93
CA ASP A 177 13.11 17.17 -14.71
C ASP A 177 14.46 17.42 -15.42
N ASP A 178 14.76 18.69 -15.74
CA ASP A 178 15.99 19.10 -16.42
C ASP A 178 17.11 19.55 -15.45
N GLY A 179 16.86 19.45 -14.12
CA GLY A 179 17.84 19.84 -13.11
C GLY A 179 17.26 20.77 -12.04
N THR A 180 17.94 21.88 -11.73
CA THR A 180 17.48 22.85 -10.74
C THR A 180 17.22 24.22 -11.40
N THR A 181 16.17 24.92 -10.93
CA THR A 181 15.89 26.29 -11.32
C THR A 181 15.50 27.12 -10.12
N THR A 182 15.46 28.47 -10.29
CA THR A 182 15.02 29.39 -9.24
C THR A 182 13.66 29.95 -9.58
N ILE A 183 12.72 29.88 -8.65
CA ILE A 183 11.36 30.44 -8.77
C ILE A 183 11.20 31.49 -7.67
N MET A 184 10.70 32.67 -8.04
CA MET A 184 10.39 33.74 -7.08
C MET A 184 9.10 33.42 -6.33
N ALA A 185 9.04 33.70 -5.05
CA ALA A 185 7.81 33.54 -4.25
C ALA A 185 6.65 34.41 -4.76
N SER A 186 6.95 35.47 -5.51
CA SER A 186 5.97 36.33 -6.15
C SER A 186 5.41 35.81 -7.49
N ASP A 187 5.88 34.66 -7.97
CA ASP A 187 5.39 34.05 -9.21
C ASP A 187 4.03 33.39 -8.98
N GLU A 188 2.96 34.08 -9.44
CA GLU A 188 1.57 33.64 -9.25
C GLU A 188 1.22 32.30 -9.90
N ARG A 189 2.12 31.74 -10.73
CA ARG A 189 1.95 30.38 -11.29
C ARG A 189 2.19 29.28 -10.28
N PHE A 190 2.77 29.61 -9.13
CA PHE A 190 3.15 28.64 -8.10
C PHE A 190 2.59 29.06 -6.76
N ALA A 191 2.06 28.08 -6.03
CA ALA A 191 1.65 28.24 -4.64
C ALA A 191 2.51 27.34 -3.73
N GLU A 192 3.04 27.93 -2.66
CA GLU A 192 3.75 27.16 -1.64
C GLU A 192 2.76 26.29 -0.87
N THR A 193 3.08 24.99 -0.72
CA THR A 193 2.24 24.07 0.02
C THR A 193 2.86 23.76 1.37
N GLN A 194 2.05 23.86 2.42
CA GLN A 194 2.44 23.39 3.74
C GLN A 194 2.44 21.87 3.77
N THR A 195 3.57 21.30 4.15
CA THR A 195 3.71 19.87 4.38
C THR A 195 3.12 19.48 5.74
N LYS A 196 2.74 18.21 5.88
CA LYS A 196 2.32 17.64 7.16
C LYS A 196 3.17 16.40 7.46
N PRO A 197 4.43 16.60 7.89
CA PRO A 197 5.39 15.53 8.13
C PRO A 197 5.11 14.80 9.44
N THR A 198 3.98 14.08 9.48
CA THR A 198 3.52 13.36 10.67
C THR A 198 4.21 12.01 10.84
N VAL A 199 4.11 11.44 12.04
CA VAL A 199 4.58 10.08 12.34
C VAL A 199 3.99 9.06 11.35
N LYS A 200 2.67 9.09 11.08
CA LYS A 200 1.98 8.19 10.13
C LYS A 200 2.60 8.31 8.74
N ARG A 201 2.86 9.52 8.25
CA ARG A 201 3.43 9.76 6.91
C ARG A 201 4.87 9.27 6.80
N ASN A 202 5.71 9.64 7.78
CA ASN A 202 7.08 9.15 7.85
C ASN A 202 7.15 7.62 7.91
N LEU A 203 6.30 6.97 8.73
CA LEU A 203 6.27 5.51 8.83
C LEU A 203 5.86 4.84 7.51
N THR A 204 4.84 5.34 6.82
CA THR A 204 4.41 4.83 5.51
C THR A 204 5.54 4.91 4.49
N ILE A 205 6.22 6.05 4.42
CA ILE A 205 7.35 6.27 3.51
C ILE A 205 8.52 5.35 3.87
N CYS A 206 8.87 5.28 5.16
CA CYS A 206 9.96 4.45 5.66
C CYS A 206 9.72 2.97 5.32
N ARG A 207 8.53 2.43 5.60
CA ARG A 207 8.16 1.04 5.28
C ARG A 207 8.28 0.78 3.78
N ALA A 208 7.70 1.60 2.93
CA ALA A 208 7.75 1.41 1.48
C ALA A 208 9.19 1.50 0.93
N ALA A 209 9.98 2.48 1.41
CA ALA A 209 11.38 2.63 1.01
C ALA A 209 12.25 1.45 1.48
N MET A 210 12.03 0.93 2.69
CA MET A 210 12.70 -0.27 3.19
C MET A 210 12.31 -1.49 2.38
N SER A 211 11.02 -1.71 2.11
CA SER A 211 10.54 -2.85 1.31
C SER A 211 11.16 -2.87 -0.09
N ALA A 212 11.17 -1.72 -0.78
CA ALA A 212 11.82 -1.62 -2.09
C ALA A 212 13.32 -1.94 -2.02
N ARG A 213 14.05 -1.34 -1.08
CA ARG A 213 15.50 -1.57 -0.93
C ARG A 213 15.84 -2.99 -0.50
N TYR A 214 14.98 -3.61 0.31
CA TYR A 214 15.10 -5.01 0.70
C TYR A 214 15.02 -5.91 -0.53
N LEU A 215 13.97 -5.80 -1.36
CA LEU A 215 13.82 -6.59 -2.58
C LEU A 215 15.05 -6.46 -3.51
N LYS A 216 15.55 -5.23 -3.68
CA LYS A 216 16.75 -5.01 -4.47
C LYS A 216 17.95 -5.77 -3.89
N ALA A 217 18.20 -5.61 -2.59
CA ALA A 217 19.40 -6.15 -1.94
C ALA A 217 19.41 -7.69 -1.88
N ILE A 218 18.24 -8.31 -1.60
CA ILE A 218 18.17 -9.78 -1.58
C ILE A 218 18.19 -10.37 -2.99
N GLY A 219 17.55 -9.70 -3.98
CA GLY A 219 17.61 -10.10 -5.37
C GLY A 219 19.03 -10.14 -5.92
N GLU A 220 19.88 -9.17 -5.55
CA GLU A 220 21.33 -9.17 -5.86
C GLU A 220 22.10 -10.35 -5.25
N ARG A 221 21.49 -11.07 -4.27
CA ARG A 221 22.03 -12.31 -3.69
C ARG A 221 21.38 -13.57 -4.28
N GLY A 222 20.47 -13.41 -5.23
CA GLY A 222 19.71 -14.51 -5.85
C GLY A 222 18.50 -14.97 -5.03
N GLU A 223 18.10 -14.19 -4.02
CA GLU A 223 16.94 -14.46 -3.17
C GLU A 223 15.79 -13.52 -3.55
N HIS A 224 14.54 -13.97 -3.39
CA HIS A 224 13.38 -13.17 -3.76
C HIS A 224 12.23 -13.31 -2.76
N ASP A 225 12.57 -13.44 -1.49
CA ASP A 225 11.56 -13.54 -0.43
C ASP A 225 10.85 -12.19 -0.24
N LEU A 226 9.52 -12.24 -0.09
CA LEU A 226 8.76 -11.04 0.26
C LEU A 226 9.12 -10.56 1.66
N PRO A 227 9.22 -9.24 1.88
CA PRO A 227 9.30 -8.72 3.24
C PRO A 227 8.05 -9.11 4.02
N ALA A 228 8.22 -9.46 5.29
CA ALA A 228 7.10 -9.79 6.17
C ALA A 228 6.06 -8.67 6.15
N LEU A 229 4.77 -9.05 6.08
CA LEU A 229 3.69 -8.07 6.07
C LEU A 229 3.63 -7.31 7.39
N GLU A 230 3.76 -8.01 8.52
CA GLU A 230 3.90 -7.38 9.83
C GLU A 230 5.26 -6.68 9.92
N PHE A 231 5.22 -5.36 10.09
CA PHE A 231 6.43 -4.55 9.98
C PHE A 231 7.44 -4.81 11.11
N GLU A 232 6.98 -5.14 12.31
CA GLU A 232 7.87 -5.53 13.42
C GLU A 232 8.65 -6.81 13.12
N THR A 233 7.97 -7.83 12.56
CA THR A 233 8.60 -9.07 12.12
C THR A 233 9.65 -8.79 11.04
N PHE A 234 9.31 -7.96 10.05
CA PHE A 234 10.28 -7.50 9.04
C PHE A 234 11.51 -6.84 9.68
N LEU A 235 11.30 -5.88 10.59
CA LEU A 235 12.38 -5.14 11.25
C LEU A 235 13.28 -6.03 12.10
N THR A 236 12.72 -7.11 12.68
CA THR A 236 13.45 -7.99 13.58
C THR A 236 14.17 -9.12 12.86
N GLU A 237 13.54 -9.73 11.85
CA GLU A 237 14.02 -10.98 11.24
C GLU A 237 14.73 -10.77 9.89
N GLN A 238 14.27 -9.81 9.09
CA GLN A 238 14.72 -9.65 7.71
C GLN A 238 15.57 -8.39 7.48
N ALA A 239 15.14 -7.27 8.05
CA ALA A 239 15.82 -5.99 7.87
C ALA A 239 17.31 -6.00 8.28
N PRO A 240 17.76 -6.73 9.33
CA PRO A 240 19.19 -6.78 9.71
C PRO A 240 20.11 -7.32 8.62
N ALA A 241 19.60 -8.09 7.68
CA ALA A 241 20.39 -8.57 6.55
C ALA A 241 20.77 -7.46 5.55
N VAL A 242 20.03 -6.32 5.55
CA VAL A 242 20.14 -5.27 4.51
C VAL A 242 20.44 -3.90 5.09
N PHE A 243 19.95 -3.60 6.29
CA PHE A 243 20.01 -2.26 6.88
C PHE A 243 20.89 -2.24 8.13
N ASP A 244 21.50 -1.09 8.38
CA ASP A 244 22.21 -0.83 9.62
C ASP A 244 21.25 -0.69 10.83
N ALA A 245 21.81 -0.82 12.03
CA ALA A 245 21.06 -0.76 13.28
C ALA A 245 20.36 0.60 13.49
N GLU A 246 21.00 1.70 13.06
CA GLU A 246 20.44 3.04 13.22
C GLU A 246 19.14 3.19 12.39
N ARG A 247 19.15 2.68 11.16
CA ARG A 247 17.98 2.71 10.28
C ARG A 247 16.82 1.86 10.83
N ILE A 248 17.14 0.67 11.32
CA ILE A 248 16.15 -0.23 11.92
C ILE A 248 15.54 0.41 13.17
N GLU A 249 16.37 1.00 14.03
CA GLU A 249 15.89 1.65 15.26
C GLU A 249 15.00 2.86 14.97
N ARG A 250 15.36 3.67 13.97
CA ARG A 250 14.51 4.78 13.52
C ARG A 250 13.14 4.29 13.01
N ALA A 251 13.11 3.21 12.25
CA ALA A 251 11.86 2.61 11.78
C ALA A 251 11.01 2.05 12.93
N ARG A 252 11.65 1.42 13.92
CA ARG A 252 10.99 0.91 15.13
C ARG A 252 10.42 2.06 15.98
N GLU A 253 11.16 3.13 16.19
CA GLU A 253 10.68 4.33 16.89
C GLU A 253 9.41 4.90 16.23
N LEU A 254 9.40 5.02 14.90
CA LEU A 254 8.21 5.48 14.16
C LEU A 254 7.00 4.52 14.35
N LEU A 255 7.26 3.22 14.33
CA LEU A 255 6.23 2.20 14.54
C LEU A 255 5.64 2.27 15.94
N GLU A 256 6.46 2.35 16.97
CA GLU A 256 6.04 2.46 18.38
C GLU A 256 5.24 3.74 18.63
N ARG A 257 5.69 4.87 18.12
CA ARG A 257 4.95 6.14 18.23
C ARG A 257 3.60 6.07 17.52
N LYS A 258 3.51 5.43 16.36
CA LYS A 258 2.23 5.23 15.66
C LYS A 258 1.29 4.33 16.48
N ARG A 259 1.81 3.26 17.06
CA ARG A 259 1.05 2.35 17.96
C ARG A 259 0.59 3.05 19.23
N ALA A 260 1.38 3.98 19.76
CA ALA A 260 1.02 4.82 20.92
C ALA A 260 -0.05 5.88 20.64
N GLY A 261 -0.53 5.99 19.38
CA GLY A 261 -1.55 6.98 19.00
C GLY A 261 -1.01 8.31 18.53
N GLU A 262 0.32 8.46 18.39
CA GLU A 262 0.96 9.70 17.94
C GLU A 262 0.98 9.85 16.41
N GLY A 263 0.15 9.11 15.68
CA GLY A 263 0.17 9.07 14.22
C GLY A 263 0.02 10.43 13.52
N THR A 264 -0.66 11.39 14.14
CA THR A 264 -0.87 12.76 13.63
C THR A 264 0.16 13.78 14.14
N ALA A 265 1.05 13.39 15.06
CA ALA A 265 2.09 14.28 15.57
C ALA A 265 3.08 14.64 14.47
N GLU A 266 3.35 15.92 14.28
CA GLU A 266 4.33 16.42 13.34
C GLU A 266 5.74 16.27 13.91
N ILE A 267 6.66 15.68 13.13
CA ILE A 267 8.02 15.34 13.56
C ILE A 267 9.10 15.78 12.57
N GLY A 268 8.72 16.50 11.52
CA GLY A 268 9.62 16.84 10.43
C GLY A 268 9.98 15.64 9.56
N ASP A 269 11.08 15.74 8.81
CA ASP A 269 11.59 14.65 7.97
C ASP A 269 12.44 13.68 8.81
N ALA A 270 11.82 12.58 9.23
CA ALA A 270 12.50 11.51 9.96
C ALA A 270 13.08 10.42 9.05
N VAL A 271 12.70 10.39 7.77
CA VAL A 271 13.14 9.36 6.81
C VAL A 271 14.39 9.79 6.07
N GLY A 272 14.45 11.03 5.67
CA GLY A 272 15.51 11.61 4.85
C GLY A 272 15.28 11.39 3.35
N ARG A 273 15.45 12.46 2.57
CA ARG A 273 15.17 12.47 1.11
C ARG A 273 15.87 11.32 0.38
N LYS A 274 17.17 11.13 0.60
CA LYS A 274 17.96 10.09 -0.08
C LYS A 274 17.42 8.69 0.19
N PHE A 275 16.91 8.44 1.39
CA PHE A 275 16.35 7.14 1.75
C PHE A 275 14.94 6.94 1.19
N ALA A 276 14.11 7.98 1.21
CA ALA A 276 12.75 7.97 0.67
C ALA A 276 12.70 7.79 -0.87
N HIS A 277 13.83 7.96 -1.56
CA HIS A 277 13.96 7.76 -3.00
C HIS A 277 14.87 6.55 -3.30
N PRO A 278 14.36 5.31 -3.27
CA PRO A 278 15.11 4.16 -3.76
C PRO A 278 15.54 4.37 -5.22
N PRO A 279 16.64 3.75 -5.70
CA PRO A 279 17.12 3.91 -7.08
C PRO A 279 16.02 3.79 -8.12
N ARG A 280 16.07 4.59 -9.18
CA ARG A 280 15.04 4.55 -10.24
C ARG A 280 15.15 3.26 -11.04
N GLU A 281 16.38 2.82 -11.27
CA GLU A 281 16.70 1.66 -12.09
C GLU A 281 17.27 0.55 -11.22
N ILE A 282 16.81 -0.66 -11.46
CA ILE A 282 17.36 -1.90 -10.95
C ILE A 282 17.57 -2.85 -12.12
N ASP A 283 18.50 -3.78 -11.98
CA ASP A 283 18.87 -4.69 -13.05
C ASP A 283 17.72 -5.68 -13.37
N PRO A 284 17.13 -5.62 -14.56
CA PRO A 284 16.06 -6.53 -14.94
C PRO A 284 16.51 -7.98 -15.08
N GLU A 285 17.79 -8.26 -15.39
CA GLU A 285 18.31 -9.63 -15.46
C GLU A 285 18.30 -10.31 -14.08
N ILE A 286 18.40 -9.52 -13.02
CA ILE A 286 18.37 -10.00 -11.64
C ILE A 286 16.93 -10.05 -11.09
N HIS A 287 16.14 -9.01 -11.36
CA HIS A 287 14.89 -8.76 -10.63
C HIS A 287 13.62 -9.07 -11.42
N ALA A 288 13.64 -9.09 -12.78
CA ALA A 288 12.46 -9.38 -13.55
C ALA A 288 12.15 -10.89 -13.55
N ARG A 289 10.87 -11.22 -13.36
CA ARG A 289 10.31 -12.57 -13.50
C ARG A 289 9.03 -12.49 -14.32
N GLU A 290 8.60 -13.62 -14.87
CA GLU A 290 7.36 -13.68 -15.67
C GLU A 290 6.10 -13.31 -14.85
N GLY A 291 6.18 -13.43 -13.53
CA GLY A 291 5.02 -13.22 -12.65
C GLY A 291 4.13 -14.46 -12.55
N PRO A 292 2.97 -14.34 -11.88
CA PRO A 292 2.01 -15.43 -11.73
C PRO A 292 1.43 -15.88 -13.07
N ASP A 293 1.30 -17.21 -13.25
CA ASP A 293 0.71 -17.81 -14.44
C ASP A 293 -0.80 -17.51 -14.52
N THR A 294 -1.26 -17.02 -15.68
CA THR A 294 -2.67 -16.69 -15.93
C THR A 294 -3.58 -17.91 -15.81
N VAL A 295 -3.12 -19.12 -16.18
CA VAL A 295 -3.92 -20.34 -16.03
C VAL A 295 -4.19 -20.64 -14.57
N ARG A 296 -3.18 -20.50 -13.69
CA ARG A 296 -3.38 -20.68 -12.24
C ARG A 296 -4.30 -19.61 -11.63
N LEU A 297 -4.25 -18.39 -12.16
CA LEU A 297 -5.15 -17.31 -11.71
C LEU A 297 -6.59 -17.53 -12.21
N ASP A 298 -6.79 -18.09 -13.40
CA ASP A 298 -8.11 -18.49 -13.89
C ASP A 298 -8.68 -19.63 -13.03
N GLU A 299 -7.86 -20.63 -12.66
CA GLU A 299 -8.25 -21.68 -11.70
C GLU A 299 -8.70 -21.08 -10.35
N PHE A 300 -7.97 -20.08 -9.84
CA PHE A 300 -8.36 -19.36 -8.63
C PHE A 300 -9.74 -18.68 -8.79
N VAL A 301 -10.00 -18.04 -9.92
CA VAL A 301 -11.31 -17.42 -10.18
C VAL A 301 -12.41 -18.48 -10.13
N ASP A 302 -12.19 -19.65 -10.74
CA ASP A 302 -13.14 -20.77 -10.74
C ASP A 302 -13.34 -21.35 -9.33
N GLU A 303 -12.25 -21.56 -8.57
CA GLU A 303 -12.28 -22.03 -7.18
C GLU A 303 -13.10 -21.07 -6.29
N LEU A 304 -12.88 -19.76 -6.41
CA LEU A 304 -13.55 -18.74 -5.62
C LEU A 304 -15.05 -18.68 -5.98
N ILE A 305 -15.41 -18.74 -7.26
CA ILE A 305 -16.81 -18.80 -7.71
C ILE A 305 -17.50 -20.06 -7.16
N ALA A 306 -16.81 -21.20 -7.13
CA ALA A 306 -17.36 -22.44 -6.59
C ALA A 306 -17.58 -22.39 -5.07
N ALA A 307 -16.71 -21.67 -4.34
CA ALA A 307 -16.81 -21.56 -2.88
C ALA A 307 -17.99 -20.74 -2.36
N ILE A 308 -18.53 -19.84 -3.18
CA ILE A 308 -19.65 -18.93 -2.82
C ILE A 308 -21.02 -19.37 -3.37
N ARG A 309 -21.08 -20.49 -4.07
CA ARG A 309 -22.31 -21.08 -4.66
C ARG A 309 -22.74 -22.33 -3.93
#